data_ec81b08e8f93a39c8ed91e2a9d6e7ebd
#
_entry.id   ec81b08e8f93a39c8ed91e2a9d6e7ebd
#
_cell.length_a   1.000
_cell.length_b   1.000
_cell.length_c   1.000
_cell.angle_alpha   90.00
_cell.angle_beta   90.00
_cell.angle_gamma   90.00
#
_symmetry.space_group_name_H-M   'P 1'
#
loop_
_entity.id
_entity.type
_entity.pdbx_description
1 polymer ?
#
loop_
_entity_poly.entity_id
_entity_poly.type
_entity_poly.pdbx_seq_one_letter_code
_entity_poly.pdbx_strand_id
1 'polypeptide(L)'
;MAIRRVLIVEDEPDVRKTLTDILRAMRYSEPLEIEGVPDGREGLDAVVRQRPDLVLLDLQMPRMDGLALLKQIREMEPRLPVIVISATRENKMSSEALRIGAVAYLPKPFDPRHVETLVTMFLDSTKPRPPQPVPGA
;
A
#
# COMPACT_ATOMS: atom_id res chain seq x y z
N MET A 1 3.05 0.51 22.18
CA MET A 1 2.70 -0.13 20.90
C MET A 1 3.03 0.79 19.75
N ALA A 2 3.68 0.27 18.75
CA ALA A 2 3.96 1.04 17.54
C ALA A 2 2.68 1.22 16.72
N ILE A 3 2.44 2.44 16.24
CA ILE A 3 1.35 2.71 15.30
C ILE A 3 1.85 2.37 13.89
N ARG A 4 1.06 1.61 13.15
CA ARG A 4 1.37 1.28 11.77
C ARG A 4 0.57 2.22 10.85
N ARG A 5 1.24 2.74 9.83
CA ARG A 5 0.65 3.75 8.94
C ARG A 5 0.41 3.18 7.57
N VAL A 6 -0.82 3.36 7.06
CA VAL A 6 -1.20 2.96 5.70
C VAL A 6 -1.62 4.21 4.93
N LEU A 7 -0.99 4.44 3.79
CA LEU A 7 -1.33 5.53 2.89
C LEU A 7 -2.14 4.98 1.72
N ILE A 8 -3.27 5.60 1.43
CA ILE A 8 -4.12 5.26 0.29
C ILE A 8 -4.06 6.41 -0.71
N VAL A 9 -3.60 6.14 -1.93
CA VAL A 9 -3.59 7.12 -3.02
C VAL A 9 -4.66 6.72 -4.02
N GLU A 10 -5.79 7.44 -3.99
CA GLU A 10 -6.98 7.12 -4.77
C GLU A 10 -7.79 8.40 -5.00
N ASP A 11 -8.11 8.71 -6.25
CA ASP A 11 -8.82 9.96 -6.58
C ASP A 11 -10.32 9.91 -6.30
N GLU A 12 -10.95 8.73 -6.33
CA GLU A 12 -12.37 8.58 -6.06
C GLU A 12 -12.66 8.53 -4.55
N PRO A 13 -13.41 9.51 -3.99
CA PRO A 13 -13.69 9.53 -2.56
C PRO A 13 -14.39 8.27 -2.04
N ASP A 14 -15.31 7.70 -2.82
CA ASP A 14 -16.05 6.51 -2.42
C ASP A 14 -15.13 5.29 -2.31
N VAL A 15 -14.17 5.16 -3.23
CA VAL A 15 -13.20 4.07 -3.20
C VAL A 15 -12.25 4.22 -2.02
N ARG A 16 -11.76 5.46 -1.78
CA ARG A 16 -10.94 5.75 -0.59
C ARG A 16 -11.67 5.38 0.69
N LYS A 17 -12.95 5.76 0.77
CA LYS A 17 -13.77 5.46 1.94
C LYS A 17 -13.94 3.96 2.14
N THR A 18 -14.23 3.24 1.06
CA THR A 18 -14.38 1.78 1.12
C THR A 18 -13.13 1.11 1.65
N LEU A 19 -11.96 1.46 1.12
CA LEU A 19 -10.69 0.91 1.60
C LEU A 19 -10.44 1.28 3.05
N THR A 20 -10.69 2.53 3.43
CA THR A 20 -10.51 2.98 4.81
C THR A 20 -11.39 2.19 5.75
N ASP A 21 -12.67 1.98 5.38
CA ASP A 21 -13.61 1.22 6.20
C ASP A 21 -13.18 -0.25 6.37
N ILE A 22 -12.69 -0.87 5.29
CA ILE A 22 -12.16 -2.24 5.35
C ILE A 22 -10.97 -2.30 6.31
N LEU A 23 -10.03 -1.37 6.19
CA LEU A 23 -8.84 -1.35 7.03
C LEU A 23 -9.19 -1.11 8.51
N ARG A 24 -10.15 -0.22 8.78
CA ARG A 24 -10.58 0.05 10.15
C ARG A 24 -11.32 -1.11 10.79
N ALA A 25 -12.01 -1.91 9.99
CA ALA A 25 -12.74 -3.08 10.48
C ALA A 25 -11.85 -4.30 10.71
N MET A 26 -10.66 -4.33 10.10
CA MET A 26 -9.78 -5.48 10.25
C MET A 26 -9.15 -5.52 11.63
N ARG A 27 -8.91 -6.75 12.11
CA ARG A 27 -8.23 -6.95 13.39
C ARG A 27 -6.74 -7.12 13.15
N TYR A 28 -6.01 -6.02 13.28
CA TYR A 28 -4.57 -6.06 13.22
C TYR A 28 -3.97 -6.00 14.63
N SER A 29 -2.80 -6.59 14.80
CA SER A 29 -2.14 -6.69 16.12
C SER A 29 -1.70 -5.34 16.68
N GLU A 30 -1.58 -4.32 15.84
CA GLU A 30 -1.15 -2.98 16.22
C GLU A 30 -2.17 -1.95 15.71
N PRO A 31 -2.27 -0.77 16.36
CA PRO A 31 -3.15 0.27 15.85
C PRO A 31 -2.75 0.73 14.45
N LEU A 32 -3.75 0.94 13.58
CA LEU A 32 -3.54 1.45 12.24
C LEU A 32 -3.92 2.92 12.17
N GLU A 33 -3.04 3.73 11.59
CA GLU A 33 -3.32 5.10 11.20
C GLU A 33 -3.44 5.11 9.68
N ILE A 34 -4.59 5.56 9.16
CA ILE A 34 -4.90 5.49 7.75
C ILE A 34 -5.04 6.90 7.22
N GLU A 35 -4.26 7.22 6.19
CA GLU A 35 -4.35 8.49 5.49
C GLU A 35 -4.74 8.22 4.05
N GLY A 36 -5.80 8.90 3.56
CA GLY A 36 -6.20 8.85 2.17
C GLY A 36 -5.92 10.17 1.48
N VAL A 37 -5.33 10.13 0.30
CA VAL A 37 -5.04 11.32 -0.51
C VAL A 37 -5.60 11.13 -1.93
N PRO A 38 -6.01 12.24 -2.59
CA PRO A 38 -6.73 12.13 -3.86
C PRO A 38 -5.84 12.10 -5.10
N ASP A 39 -4.55 12.34 -4.97
CA ASP A 39 -3.67 12.39 -6.13
C ASP A 39 -2.23 12.05 -5.76
N GLY A 40 -1.41 11.93 -6.77
CA GLY A 40 -0.05 11.48 -6.55
C GLY A 40 0.88 12.53 -5.98
N ARG A 41 0.61 13.81 -6.20
CA ARG A 41 1.39 14.88 -5.59
C ARG A 41 1.22 14.83 -4.07
N GLU A 42 -0.03 14.76 -3.62
CA GLU A 42 -0.32 14.61 -2.20
C GLU A 42 0.21 13.28 -1.66
N GLY A 43 0.19 12.23 -2.50
CA GLY A 43 0.79 10.94 -2.14
C GLY A 43 2.29 11.04 -1.89
N LEU A 44 3.04 11.69 -2.79
CA LEU A 44 4.47 11.91 -2.59
C LEU A 44 4.75 12.79 -1.37
N ASP A 45 3.97 13.86 -1.21
CA ASP A 45 4.12 14.75 -0.06
C ASP A 45 3.90 13.97 1.25
N ALA A 46 2.92 13.08 1.27
CA ALA A 46 2.63 12.26 2.44
C ALA A 46 3.79 11.31 2.76
N VAL A 47 4.37 10.66 1.75
CA VAL A 47 5.51 9.75 1.93
C VAL A 47 6.71 10.52 2.49
N VAL A 48 6.99 11.70 1.96
CA VAL A 48 8.12 12.53 2.41
C VAL A 48 7.91 13.06 3.83
N ARG A 49 6.68 13.52 4.12
CA ARG A 49 6.35 14.10 5.43
C ARG A 49 6.47 13.08 6.54
N GLN A 50 5.97 11.89 6.32
CA GLN A 50 6.07 10.79 7.27
C GLN A 50 5.95 9.46 6.52
N ARG A 51 7.06 8.72 6.47
CA ARG A 51 7.11 7.45 5.73
C ARG A 51 6.03 6.50 6.24
N PRO A 52 5.10 6.05 5.38
CA PRO A 52 4.14 5.02 5.77
C PRO A 52 4.81 3.64 5.86
N ASP A 53 4.09 2.69 6.43
CA ASP A 53 4.53 1.29 6.46
C ASP A 53 4.04 0.52 5.24
N LEU A 54 2.99 1.02 4.59
CA LEU A 54 2.39 0.42 3.41
C LEU A 54 1.68 1.48 2.60
N VAL A 55 1.74 1.37 1.27
CA VAL A 55 1.00 2.24 0.34
C VAL A 55 0.05 1.39 -0.49
N LEU A 56 -1.20 1.82 -0.59
CA LEU A 56 -2.18 1.31 -1.55
C LEU A 56 -2.31 2.37 -2.65
N LEU A 57 -1.94 2.04 -3.87
CA LEU A 57 -1.86 2.98 -4.98
C LEU A 57 -2.76 2.56 -6.14
N ASP A 58 -3.75 3.38 -6.48
CA ASP A 58 -4.54 3.17 -7.68
C ASP A 58 -3.73 3.57 -8.91
N LEU A 59 -3.62 2.65 -9.86
CA LEU A 59 -2.89 2.90 -11.10
C LEU A 59 -3.72 3.70 -12.12
N GLN A 60 -5.04 3.75 -11.94
CA GLN A 60 -5.96 4.33 -12.93
C GLN A 60 -6.56 5.65 -12.44
N MET A 61 -5.71 6.63 -12.25
CA MET A 61 -6.16 7.98 -11.90
C MET A 61 -6.07 8.90 -13.10
N PRO A 62 -7.15 9.66 -13.45
CA PRO A 62 -7.21 10.43 -14.70
C PRO A 62 -6.11 11.47 -14.90
N ARG A 63 -5.60 12.03 -13.80
CA ARG A 63 -4.62 13.12 -13.86
C ARG A 63 -3.22 12.69 -13.49
N MET A 64 -2.99 11.38 -13.37
CA MET A 64 -1.72 10.91 -12.90
C MET A 64 -1.31 9.59 -13.52
N ASP A 65 -0.06 9.51 -13.87
CA ASP A 65 0.57 8.26 -14.24
C ASP A 65 0.96 7.52 -12.96
N GLY A 66 0.15 6.51 -12.60
CA GLY A 66 0.40 5.70 -11.41
C GLY A 66 1.72 4.96 -11.45
N LEU A 67 2.18 4.57 -12.63
CA LEU A 67 3.49 3.92 -12.78
C LEU A 67 4.62 4.89 -12.53
N ALA A 68 4.50 6.14 -12.97
CA ALA A 68 5.49 7.17 -12.70
C ALA A 68 5.59 7.47 -11.20
N LEU A 69 4.43 7.54 -10.53
CA LEU A 69 4.40 7.71 -9.08
C LEU A 69 5.08 6.55 -8.35
N LEU A 70 4.78 5.33 -8.79
CA LEU A 70 5.39 4.13 -8.21
C LEU A 70 6.92 4.17 -8.35
N LYS A 71 7.43 4.58 -9.51
CA LYS A 71 8.87 4.74 -9.72
C LYS A 71 9.46 5.74 -8.75
N GLN A 72 8.82 6.89 -8.57
CA GLN A 72 9.29 7.93 -7.65
C GLN A 72 9.30 7.44 -6.21
N ILE A 73 8.24 6.75 -5.78
CA ILE A 73 8.18 6.18 -4.44
C ILE A 73 9.30 5.15 -4.27
N ARG A 74 9.52 4.31 -5.27
CA ARG A 74 10.54 3.26 -5.20
C ARG A 74 11.96 3.84 -5.12
N GLU A 75 12.21 4.94 -5.81
CA GLU A 75 13.50 5.63 -5.72
C GLU A 75 13.75 6.25 -4.35
N MET A 76 12.71 6.84 -3.76
CA MET A 76 12.83 7.46 -2.44
C MET A 76 12.87 6.43 -1.31
N GLU A 77 12.10 5.37 -1.43
CA GLU A 77 11.91 4.38 -0.38
C GLU A 77 11.94 2.97 -1.01
N PRO A 78 13.15 2.41 -1.24
CA PRO A 78 13.29 1.14 -1.93
C PRO A 78 12.63 -0.06 -1.24
N ARG A 79 12.38 0.04 0.07
CA ARG A 79 11.81 -1.05 0.86
C ARG A 79 10.36 -0.85 1.26
N LEU A 80 9.78 0.29 0.92
CA LEU A 80 8.38 0.57 1.24
C LEU A 80 7.46 -0.31 0.40
N PRO A 81 6.65 -1.20 1.00
CA PRO A 81 5.74 -2.01 0.21
C PRO A 81 4.63 -1.16 -0.39
N VAL A 82 4.40 -1.35 -1.68
CA VAL A 82 3.33 -0.68 -2.43
C VAL A 82 2.47 -1.76 -3.07
N ILE A 83 1.19 -1.81 -2.68
CA ILE A 83 0.18 -2.65 -3.31
C ILE A 83 -0.53 -1.78 -4.34
N VAL A 84 -0.54 -2.20 -5.60
CA VAL A 84 -1.22 -1.46 -6.65
C VAL A 84 -2.64 -1.96 -6.85
N ILE A 85 -3.54 -1.05 -7.18
CA ILE A 85 -4.96 -1.30 -7.36
C ILE A 85 -5.31 -1.08 -8.83
N SER A 86 -6.08 -1.98 -9.42
CA SER A 86 -6.49 -1.87 -10.81
C SER A 86 -7.85 -2.51 -11.04
N ALA A 87 -8.63 -1.94 -11.96
CA ALA A 87 -9.96 -2.45 -12.31
C ALA A 87 -9.92 -3.66 -13.24
N THR A 88 -8.79 -3.92 -13.91
CA THR A 88 -8.69 -4.96 -14.94
C THR A 88 -7.73 -6.07 -14.53
N ARG A 89 -8.19 -7.32 -14.63
CA ARG A 89 -7.40 -8.49 -14.27
C ARG A 89 -6.19 -8.71 -15.18
N GLU A 90 -6.35 -8.41 -16.46
CA GLU A 90 -5.26 -8.50 -17.43
C GLU A 90 -4.87 -7.09 -17.83
N ASN A 91 -3.99 -6.49 -17.06
CA ASN A 91 -3.57 -5.15 -17.33
C ASN A 91 -2.06 -5.13 -17.46
N LYS A 92 -1.59 -4.60 -18.59
CA LYS A 92 -0.17 -4.35 -18.79
C LYS A 92 0.39 -3.45 -17.72
N MET A 93 -0.44 -2.53 -17.19
CA MET A 93 -0.04 -1.65 -16.09
C MET A 93 0.26 -2.43 -14.81
N SER A 94 -0.56 -3.43 -14.48
CA SER A 94 -0.32 -4.25 -13.29
C SER A 94 0.97 -5.06 -13.39
N SER A 95 1.22 -5.65 -14.57
CA SER A 95 2.47 -6.37 -14.82
C SER A 95 3.67 -5.46 -14.76
N GLU A 96 3.57 -4.27 -15.35
CA GLU A 96 4.62 -3.27 -15.32
C GLU A 96 4.87 -2.77 -13.90
N ALA A 97 3.81 -2.55 -13.12
CA ALA A 97 3.92 -2.15 -11.72
C ALA A 97 4.70 -3.18 -10.89
N LEU A 98 4.39 -4.47 -11.08
CA LEU A 98 5.13 -5.53 -10.39
C LEU A 98 6.60 -5.54 -10.78
N ARG A 99 6.89 -5.27 -12.04
CA ARG A 99 8.26 -5.19 -12.54
C ARG A 99 9.01 -4.00 -11.97
N ILE A 100 8.34 -2.86 -11.78
CA ILE A 100 8.91 -1.65 -11.17
C ILE A 100 9.17 -1.87 -9.68
N GLY A 101 8.41 -2.76 -9.04
CA GLY A 101 8.63 -3.10 -7.65
C GLY A 101 7.40 -3.05 -6.75
N ALA A 102 6.19 -2.99 -7.32
CA ALA A 102 4.99 -3.22 -6.51
C ALA A 102 5.04 -4.64 -5.95
N VAL A 103 4.62 -4.79 -4.69
CA VAL A 103 4.71 -6.10 -4.01
C VAL A 103 3.50 -6.99 -4.28
N ALA A 104 2.38 -6.39 -4.67
CA ALA A 104 1.16 -7.13 -4.97
C ALA A 104 0.20 -6.27 -5.77
N TYR A 105 -0.81 -6.92 -6.30
CA TYR A 105 -1.87 -6.31 -7.09
C TYR A 105 -3.21 -6.63 -6.45
N LEU A 106 -4.07 -5.64 -6.34
CA LEU A 106 -5.40 -5.77 -5.75
C LEU A 106 -6.45 -5.39 -6.80
N PRO A 107 -7.29 -6.35 -7.25
CA PRO A 107 -8.30 -6.06 -8.26
C PRO A 107 -9.51 -5.34 -7.67
N LYS A 108 -10.16 -4.51 -8.49
CA LYS A 108 -11.48 -3.96 -8.21
C LYS A 108 -12.54 -4.88 -8.85
N PRO A 109 -13.70 -5.11 -8.23
CA PRO A 109 -14.12 -4.67 -6.91
C PRO A 109 -13.38 -5.40 -5.79
N PHE A 110 -13.25 -4.74 -4.64
CA PHE A 110 -12.48 -5.29 -3.53
C PHE A 110 -13.25 -6.39 -2.80
N ASP A 111 -12.56 -7.52 -2.58
CA ASP A 111 -12.98 -8.49 -1.57
C ASP A 111 -12.30 -8.09 -0.26
N PRO A 112 -13.08 -7.76 0.80
CA PRO A 112 -12.49 -7.35 2.08
C PRO A 112 -11.51 -8.36 2.66
N ARG A 113 -11.74 -9.64 2.48
CA ARG A 113 -10.82 -10.69 2.94
C ARG A 113 -9.49 -10.65 2.23
N HIS A 114 -9.53 -10.39 0.93
CA HIS A 114 -8.32 -10.28 0.12
C HIS A 114 -7.51 -9.04 0.54
N VAL A 115 -8.20 -7.91 0.74
CA VAL A 115 -7.55 -6.68 1.24
C VAL A 115 -6.88 -6.95 2.59
N GLU A 116 -7.59 -7.54 3.53
CA GLU A 116 -7.05 -7.87 4.85
C GLU A 116 -5.83 -8.78 4.78
N THR A 117 -5.89 -9.81 3.94
CA THR A 117 -4.80 -10.76 3.79
C THR A 117 -3.54 -10.08 3.27
N LEU A 118 -3.66 -9.29 2.19
CA LEU A 118 -2.51 -8.61 1.61
C LEU A 118 -1.94 -7.55 2.55
N VAL A 119 -2.82 -6.73 3.15
CA VAL A 119 -2.38 -5.66 4.05
C VAL A 119 -1.66 -6.26 5.27
N THR A 120 -2.21 -7.29 5.88
CA THR A 120 -1.57 -7.96 7.03
C THR A 120 -0.21 -8.53 6.62
N MET A 121 -0.15 -9.23 5.50
CA MET A 121 1.07 -9.84 5.02
C MET A 121 2.21 -8.83 4.85
N PHE A 122 1.93 -7.70 4.21
CA PHE A 122 2.96 -6.73 3.90
C PHE A 122 3.25 -5.78 5.07
N LEU A 123 2.30 -5.51 5.94
CA LEU A 123 2.60 -4.84 7.21
C LEU A 123 3.49 -5.70 8.08
N ASP A 124 3.22 -7.00 8.16
CA ASP A 124 4.05 -7.92 8.95
C ASP A 124 5.46 -8.04 8.39
N SER A 125 5.62 -7.95 7.08
CA SER A 125 6.94 -8.03 6.44
C SER A 125 7.85 -6.86 6.81
N THR A 126 7.29 -5.74 7.28
CA THR A 126 8.06 -4.56 7.68
C THR A 126 8.33 -4.50 9.18
N LYS A 127 7.83 -5.45 9.95
CA LYS A 127 8.11 -5.51 11.38
C LYS A 127 9.56 -5.94 11.63
N PRO A 128 10.20 -5.38 12.65
CA PRO A 128 11.51 -5.90 13.08
C PRO A 128 11.40 -7.37 13.42
N ARG A 129 12.35 -8.18 12.94
CA ARG A 129 12.39 -9.58 13.31
C ARG A 129 12.73 -9.71 14.80
N PRO A 130 12.03 -10.58 15.54
CA PRO A 130 12.45 -10.86 16.90
C PRO A 130 13.86 -11.45 16.91
N PRO A 131 14.65 -11.20 17.97
CA PRO A 131 15.98 -11.79 18.09
C PRO A 131 15.88 -13.30 17.98
N GLN A 132 16.71 -13.89 17.10
CA GLN A 132 16.77 -15.34 16.98
C GLN A 132 17.84 -15.89 17.92
N PRO A 133 17.63 -17.07 18.53
CA PRO A 133 18.67 -17.69 19.33
C PRO A 133 19.88 -17.98 18.43
N VAL A 134 21.07 -17.73 18.98
CA VAL A 134 22.32 -18.00 18.26
C VAL A 134 22.52 -19.51 18.19
N PRO A 135 22.66 -20.09 16.98
CA PRO A 135 22.89 -21.55 16.88
C PRO A 135 24.16 -21.96 17.61
N GLY A 136 24.06 -22.99 18.38
CA GLY A 136 25.22 -23.56 19.12
C GLY A 136 25.58 -22.82 20.40
N ALA A 137 24.76 -21.89 20.85
CA ALA A 137 24.98 -21.23 22.13
C ALA A 137 24.50 -22.09 23.30
#